data_cfbd8f245c8bea6887dd634645da9374
#
_entry.id   cfbd8f245c8bea6887dd634645da9374
#
_cell.length_a   1.000
_cell.length_b   1.000
_cell.length_c   1.000
_cell.angle_alpha   90.00
_cell.angle_beta   90.00
_cell.angle_gamma   90.00
#
_symmetry.space_group_name_H-M   'P 1'
#
loop_
_entity.id
_entity.type
_entity.pdbx_description
1 polymer ?
#
loop_
_entity_poly.entity_id
_entity_poly.type
_entity_poly.pdbx_seq_one_letter_code
_entity_poly.pdbx_strand_id
1 'polypeptide(L)'
;PIENRLMDMWSLMAFAMPGVLGTRAYFKRRFDKRKDPSSQARLAARLRPFLLRRTKLQVAKDLPPRTEEEVFAGMEGIQEELYKAELKRIQKALLGLDSDEAVKKNSFAILQGLMRLRQICCHPGLIDPKWLKEESAKMSALFYLLDQLREENHKVLVFSQFVSMLDIIKTRLEVESRPFNYLTGQTKDRKGEIEKFQTTKDPSVFLLSLKAGGAGLNLTSASYVILYDPWWNPAVENQAIDRTHRIGQKNKVIAYRLLTRDTVEEKIRILQHQKTALVTNILGDEGFASNLGMEDLQFILSHGGSEEDDMGTPPPPPLKEAKVLEEPLTKRRVVAATKIARKAVKKEPKK
;
A
#
# COMPACT_ATOMS: atom_id res chain seq x y z
N PRO A 1 3.37 10.33 -18.07
CA PRO A 1 3.34 11.80 -18.10
C PRO A 1 2.11 12.42 -17.45
N ILE A 2 0.99 11.68 -17.28
CA ILE A 2 -0.17 12.14 -16.50
C ILE A 2 -0.18 11.33 -15.21
N GLU A 3 0.22 11.96 -14.10
CA GLU A 3 0.23 11.28 -12.81
C GLU A 3 -1.02 11.67 -12.01
N ASN A 4 -1.35 12.95 -11.93
CA ASN A 4 -2.40 13.44 -11.03
C ASN A 4 -3.42 14.38 -11.68
N ARG A 5 -3.05 15.22 -12.64
CA ARG A 5 -3.93 16.28 -13.18
C ARG A 5 -3.83 16.39 -14.69
N LEU A 6 -4.96 16.65 -15.36
CA LEU A 6 -4.96 16.97 -16.79
C LEU A 6 -4.13 18.21 -17.13
N MET A 7 -3.98 19.13 -16.17
CA MET A 7 -3.13 20.33 -16.34
C MET A 7 -1.65 20.01 -16.49
N ASP A 8 -1.16 18.89 -15.95
CA ASP A 8 0.23 18.45 -16.12
C ASP A 8 0.49 18.10 -17.60
N MET A 9 -0.49 17.46 -18.25
CA MET A 9 -0.45 17.20 -19.68
C MET A 9 -0.42 18.50 -20.51
N TRP A 10 -1.26 19.48 -20.11
CA TRP A 10 -1.22 20.78 -20.78
C TRP A 10 0.17 21.42 -20.67
N SER A 11 0.78 21.41 -19.50
CA SER A 11 2.11 21.99 -19.27
C SER A 11 3.19 21.30 -20.10
N LEU A 12 3.18 19.98 -20.16
CA LEU A 12 4.11 19.20 -20.99
C LEU A 12 3.92 19.50 -22.48
N MET A 13 2.69 19.54 -22.97
CA MET A 13 2.39 19.84 -24.35
C MET A 13 2.64 21.31 -24.71
N ALA A 14 2.42 22.24 -23.78
CA ALA A 14 2.76 23.66 -23.99
C ALA A 14 4.28 23.87 -24.15
N PHE A 15 5.11 23.06 -23.48
CA PHE A 15 6.55 23.04 -23.65
C PHE A 15 6.98 22.33 -24.95
N ALA A 16 6.48 21.11 -25.18
CA ALA A 16 6.91 20.28 -26.31
C ALA A 16 6.32 20.72 -27.65
N MET A 17 5.08 21.21 -27.67
CA MET A 17 4.30 21.57 -28.86
C MET A 17 3.42 22.78 -28.56
N PRO A 18 3.97 23.99 -28.50
CA PRO A 18 3.22 25.21 -28.18
C PRO A 18 1.99 25.38 -29.09
N GLY A 19 0.84 25.72 -28.49
CA GLY A 19 -0.40 26.01 -29.22
C GLY A 19 -1.32 24.83 -29.51
N VAL A 20 -0.83 23.56 -29.50
CA VAL A 20 -1.64 22.38 -29.85
C VAL A 20 -2.87 22.21 -28.95
N LEU A 21 -2.75 22.50 -27.65
CA LEU A 21 -3.86 22.42 -26.69
C LEU A 21 -4.50 23.77 -26.37
N GLY A 22 -4.08 24.82 -27.07
CA GLY A 22 -4.56 26.19 -26.83
C GLY A 22 -4.06 26.81 -25.53
N THR A 23 -4.65 27.93 -25.14
CA THR A 23 -4.28 28.65 -23.91
C THR A 23 -4.65 27.86 -22.66
N ARG A 24 -3.95 28.11 -21.55
CA ARG A 24 -4.22 27.49 -20.25
C ARG A 24 -5.68 27.67 -19.82
N ALA A 25 -6.23 28.88 -20.01
CA ALA A 25 -7.61 29.18 -19.66
C ALA A 25 -8.61 28.41 -20.51
N TYR A 26 -8.37 28.30 -21.84
CA TYR A 26 -9.16 27.48 -22.74
C TYR A 26 -9.16 26.02 -22.33
N PHE A 27 -7.97 25.43 -22.11
CA PHE A 27 -7.80 24.04 -21.73
C PHE A 27 -8.53 23.72 -20.41
N LYS A 28 -8.32 24.55 -19.36
CA LYS A 28 -8.99 24.39 -18.08
C LYS A 28 -10.51 24.42 -18.19
N ARG A 29 -11.06 25.37 -18.98
CA ARG A 29 -12.50 25.48 -19.18
C ARG A 29 -13.08 24.31 -19.99
N ARG A 30 -12.34 23.85 -21.01
CA ARG A 30 -12.84 22.88 -22.00
C ARG A 30 -12.68 21.43 -21.56
N PHE A 31 -11.59 21.10 -20.89
CA PHE A 31 -11.20 19.72 -20.60
C PHE A 31 -11.11 19.41 -19.11
N ASP A 32 -10.65 20.34 -18.29
CA ASP A 32 -10.44 20.10 -16.87
C ASP A 32 -11.73 20.29 -16.04
N LYS A 33 -12.51 21.32 -16.30
CA LYS A 33 -13.80 21.56 -15.64
C LYS A 33 -14.96 20.73 -16.18
N ARG A 34 -14.94 20.35 -17.44
CA ARG A 34 -15.95 19.50 -18.07
C ARG A 34 -15.52 18.05 -18.01
N LYS A 35 -16.06 17.29 -17.08
CA LYS A 35 -15.90 15.83 -17.00
C LYS A 35 -16.79 15.06 -17.99
N ASP A 36 -17.04 15.67 -19.15
CA ASP A 36 -17.92 15.14 -20.18
C ASP A 36 -17.13 14.16 -21.07
N PRO A 37 -17.64 12.93 -21.31
CA PRO A 37 -16.96 11.91 -22.11
C PRO A 37 -16.56 12.39 -23.52
N SER A 38 -17.37 13.25 -24.15
CA SER A 38 -17.09 13.78 -25.47
C SER A 38 -15.87 14.72 -25.48
N SER A 39 -15.69 15.51 -24.44
CA SER A 39 -14.51 16.37 -24.27
C SER A 39 -13.25 15.55 -24.02
N GLN A 40 -13.34 14.46 -23.26
CA GLN A 40 -12.23 13.53 -23.03
C GLN A 40 -11.83 12.81 -24.32
N ALA A 41 -12.79 12.31 -25.09
CA ALA A 41 -12.54 11.68 -26.39
C ALA A 41 -11.84 12.63 -27.38
N ARG A 42 -12.26 13.89 -27.44
CA ARG A 42 -11.61 14.92 -28.28
C ARG A 42 -10.19 15.23 -27.83
N LEU A 43 -9.94 15.31 -26.52
CA LEU A 43 -8.61 15.50 -25.98
C LEU A 43 -7.71 14.30 -26.33
N ALA A 44 -8.20 13.09 -26.13
CA ALA A 44 -7.49 11.86 -26.48
C ALA A 44 -7.13 11.80 -27.98
N ALA A 45 -8.09 12.14 -28.85
CA ALA A 45 -7.84 12.19 -30.29
C ALA A 45 -6.75 13.21 -30.69
N ARG A 46 -6.72 14.38 -30.04
CA ARG A 46 -5.67 15.40 -30.28
C ARG A 46 -4.30 14.96 -29.78
N LEU A 47 -4.25 14.23 -28.67
CA LEU A 47 -3.00 13.80 -28.06
C LEU A 47 -2.43 12.53 -28.70
N ARG A 48 -3.28 11.68 -29.26
CA ARG A 48 -2.89 10.38 -29.83
C ARG A 48 -1.68 10.42 -30.77
N PRO A 49 -1.54 11.39 -31.71
CA PRO A 49 -0.39 11.48 -32.59
C PRO A 49 0.94 11.76 -31.87
N PHE A 50 0.89 12.38 -30.68
CA PHE A 50 2.05 12.84 -29.91
C PHE A 50 2.38 11.94 -28.71
N LEU A 51 1.54 10.91 -28.45
CA LEU A 51 1.70 10.02 -27.31
C LEU A 51 1.99 8.60 -27.78
N LEU A 52 3.19 8.13 -27.47
CA LEU A 52 3.55 6.73 -27.62
C LEU A 52 3.54 6.06 -26.24
N ARG A 53 2.57 5.16 -26.01
CA ARG A 53 2.51 4.33 -24.82
C ARG A 53 2.75 2.87 -25.17
N ARG A 54 3.76 2.27 -24.56
CA ARG A 54 4.04 0.84 -24.64
C ARG A 54 3.92 0.23 -23.25
N THR A 55 3.22 -0.87 -23.16
CA THR A 55 3.17 -1.66 -21.91
C THR A 55 4.36 -2.62 -21.86
N LYS A 56 4.79 -3.01 -20.67
CA LYS A 56 5.87 -3.99 -20.48
C LYS A 56 5.58 -5.31 -21.20
N LEU A 57 4.34 -5.79 -21.13
CA LEU A 57 3.89 -7.00 -21.83
C LEU A 57 4.08 -6.93 -23.35
N GLN A 58 4.00 -5.73 -23.95
CA GLN A 58 4.18 -5.55 -25.39
C GLN A 58 5.65 -5.51 -25.83
N VAL A 59 6.55 -5.00 -24.97
CA VAL A 59 7.94 -4.71 -25.37
C VAL A 59 8.99 -5.58 -24.69
N ALA A 60 8.70 -6.13 -23.53
CA ALA A 60 9.63 -6.92 -22.73
C ALA A 60 9.11 -8.36 -22.57
N LYS A 61 9.13 -9.11 -23.68
CA LYS A 61 8.65 -10.51 -23.72
C LYS A 61 9.49 -11.45 -22.86
N ASP A 62 10.76 -11.13 -22.65
CA ASP A 62 11.70 -11.91 -21.85
C ASP A 62 11.63 -11.59 -20.35
N LEU A 63 10.75 -10.64 -19.94
CA LEU A 63 10.59 -10.30 -18.53
C LEU A 63 9.85 -11.43 -17.81
N PRO A 64 10.42 -11.97 -16.71
CA PRO A 64 9.75 -13.02 -15.94
C PRO A 64 8.35 -12.61 -15.46
N PRO A 65 7.45 -13.58 -15.21
CA PRO A 65 6.09 -13.27 -14.76
C PRO A 65 6.08 -12.58 -13.39
N ARG A 66 5.08 -11.74 -13.18
CA ARG A 66 4.76 -11.12 -11.89
C ARG A 66 3.51 -11.78 -11.32
N THR A 67 3.57 -12.15 -10.05
CA THR A 67 2.43 -12.67 -9.27
C THR A 67 2.15 -11.71 -8.12
N GLU A 68 0.89 -11.46 -7.85
CA GLU A 68 0.44 -10.66 -6.72
C GLU A 68 -0.42 -11.55 -5.81
N GLU A 69 -0.13 -11.54 -4.52
CA GLU A 69 -0.84 -12.32 -3.52
C GLU A 69 -1.28 -11.39 -2.37
N GLU A 70 -2.50 -11.58 -1.89
CA GLU A 70 -3.02 -10.87 -0.73
C GLU A 70 -2.90 -11.77 0.50
N VAL A 71 -2.31 -11.22 1.57
CA VAL A 71 -2.10 -11.91 2.85
C VAL A 71 -2.92 -11.19 3.90
N PHE A 72 -3.89 -11.91 4.46
CA PHE A 72 -4.79 -11.38 5.46
C PHE A 72 -4.32 -11.69 6.88
N ALA A 73 -4.28 -10.65 7.72
CA ALA A 73 -3.93 -10.73 9.12
C ALA A 73 -5.15 -10.36 9.99
N GLY A 74 -5.51 -11.20 10.95
CA GLY A 74 -6.59 -10.94 11.91
C GLY A 74 -6.09 -10.11 13.10
N MET A 75 -6.80 -9.05 13.46
CA MET A 75 -6.49 -8.27 14.68
C MET A 75 -7.00 -9.01 15.92
N GLU A 76 -6.25 -8.87 17.02
CA GLU A 76 -6.62 -9.40 18.32
C GLU A 76 -6.26 -8.39 19.43
N GLY A 77 -6.87 -8.53 20.61
CA GLY A 77 -6.54 -7.79 21.82
C GLY A 77 -6.64 -6.27 21.67
N ILE A 78 -5.64 -5.56 22.16
CA ILE A 78 -5.59 -4.08 22.19
C ILE A 78 -5.75 -3.47 20.79
N GLN A 79 -5.17 -4.08 19.75
CA GLN A 79 -5.30 -3.56 18.40
C GLN A 79 -6.74 -3.56 17.90
N GLU A 80 -7.47 -4.64 18.16
CA GLU A 80 -8.88 -4.78 17.80
C GLU A 80 -9.77 -3.81 18.60
N GLU A 81 -9.53 -3.67 19.90
CA GLU A 81 -10.27 -2.74 20.77
C GLU A 81 -10.11 -1.29 20.31
N LEU A 82 -8.87 -0.87 20.02
CA LEU A 82 -8.59 0.47 19.52
C LEU A 82 -9.25 0.72 18.15
N TYR A 83 -9.23 -0.28 17.28
CA TYR A 83 -9.87 -0.19 15.98
C TYR A 83 -11.39 -0.02 16.11
N LYS A 84 -12.05 -0.85 16.91
CA LYS A 84 -13.50 -0.78 17.17
C LYS A 84 -13.90 0.56 17.80
N ALA A 85 -13.11 1.06 18.76
CA ALA A 85 -13.37 2.36 19.39
C ALA A 85 -13.29 3.52 18.39
N GLU A 86 -12.26 3.55 17.55
CA GLU A 86 -12.09 4.59 16.54
C GLU A 86 -13.16 4.48 15.44
N LEU A 87 -13.51 3.27 15.01
CA LEU A 87 -14.58 3.03 14.03
C LEU A 87 -15.91 3.60 14.53
N LYS A 88 -16.31 3.27 15.78
CA LYS A 88 -17.53 3.82 16.40
C LYS A 88 -17.50 5.36 16.49
N ARG A 89 -16.33 5.95 16.77
CA ARG A 89 -16.18 7.40 16.82
C ARG A 89 -16.47 8.06 15.48
N ILE A 90 -15.96 7.47 14.39
CA ILE A 90 -16.15 7.99 13.02
C ILE A 90 -17.59 7.75 12.56
N GLN A 91 -18.16 6.60 12.84
CA GLN A 91 -19.56 6.29 12.51
C GLN A 91 -20.52 7.29 13.16
N LYS A 92 -20.31 7.63 14.45
CA LYS A 92 -21.10 8.68 15.11
C LYS A 92 -20.97 10.05 14.42
N ALA A 93 -19.79 10.40 13.95
CA ALA A 93 -19.59 11.65 13.22
C ALA A 93 -20.29 11.66 11.85
N LEU A 94 -20.47 10.48 11.23
CA LEU A 94 -21.21 10.35 9.96
C LEU A 94 -22.72 10.35 10.13
N LEU A 95 -23.26 9.84 11.23
CA LEU A 95 -24.70 9.78 11.50
C LEU A 95 -25.36 11.17 11.53
N GLY A 96 -24.61 12.24 11.68
CA GLY A 96 -25.10 13.63 11.57
C GLY A 96 -24.99 14.25 10.18
N LEU A 97 -24.64 13.47 9.13
CA LEU A 97 -24.44 13.98 7.79
C LEU A 97 -25.50 13.41 6.85
N ASP A 98 -26.38 14.28 6.35
CA ASP A 98 -27.56 13.88 5.55
C ASP A 98 -27.38 14.00 4.05
N SER A 99 -26.20 14.45 3.56
CA SER A 99 -25.95 14.69 2.14
C SER A 99 -24.49 14.63 1.74
N ASP A 100 -24.22 14.39 0.46
CA ASP A 100 -22.87 14.46 -0.12
C ASP A 100 -22.20 15.83 0.07
N GLU A 101 -22.99 16.91 0.14
CA GLU A 101 -22.46 18.26 0.42
C GLU A 101 -21.96 18.36 1.87
N ALA A 102 -22.69 17.77 2.83
CA ALA A 102 -22.25 17.69 4.22
C ALA A 102 -21.00 16.83 4.36
N VAL A 103 -20.88 15.73 3.61
CA VAL A 103 -19.66 14.91 3.54
C VAL A 103 -18.47 15.72 3.01
N LYS A 104 -18.65 16.45 1.91
CA LYS A 104 -17.57 17.30 1.34
C LYS A 104 -17.12 18.37 2.32
N LYS A 105 -18.05 18.97 3.07
CA LYS A 105 -17.76 19.98 4.09
C LYS A 105 -16.98 19.41 5.27
N ASN A 106 -17.23 18.14 5.64
CA ASN A 106 -16.56 17.43 6.73
C ASN A 106 -15.44 16.48 6.23
N SER A 107 -15.09 16.53 4.96
CA SER A 107 -14.14 15.61 4.32
C SER A 107 -12.82 15.49 5.04
N PHE A 108 -12.29 16.60 5.59
CA PHE A 108 -11.03 16.58 6.34
C PHE A 108 -11.10 15.72 7.61
N ALA A 109 -12.16 15.86 8.40
CA ALA A 109 -12.35 15.08 9.62
C ALA A 109 -12.55 13.59 9.32
N ILE A 110 -13.30 13.27 8.25
CA ILE A 110 -13.52 11.91 7.78
C ILE A 110 -12.21 11.28 7.32
N LEU A 111 -11.42 12.00 6.51
CA LEU A 111 -10.11 11.54 6.04
C LEU A 111 -9.13 11.31 7.19
N GLN A 112 -9.12 12.19 8.17
CA GLN A 112 -8.31 12.03 9.37
C GLN A 112 -8.71 10.76 10.14
N GLY A 113 -10.00 10.50 10.27
CA GLY A 113 -10.50 9.28 10.90
C GLY A 113 -10.11 8.02 10.15
N LEU A 114 -10.30 7.98 8.82
CA LEU A 114 -9.87 6.88 7.97
C LEU A 114 -8.36 6.63 8.05
N MET A 115 -7.56 7.72 8.11
CA MET A 115 -6.11 7.61 8.28
C MET A 115 -5.76 6.98 9.63
N ARG A 116 -6.44 7.36 10.73
CA ARG A 116 -6.23 6.75 12.04
C ARG A 116 -6.60 5.27 12.05
N LEU A 117 -7.73 4.88 11.46
CA LEU A 117 -8.09 3.46 11.31
C LEU A 117 -7.00 2.67 10.57
N ARG A 118 -6.47 3.20 9.48
CA ARG A 118 -5.38 2.57 8.74
C ARG A 118 -4.07 2.49 9.55
N GLN A 119 -3.77 3.50 10.36
CA GLN A 119 -2.63 3.45 11.28
C GLN A 119 -2.80 2.34 12.32
N ILE A 120 -4.01 2.18 12.89
CA ILE A 120 -4.31 1.09 13.83
C ILE A 120 -4.15 -0.28 13.13
N CYS A 121 -4.62 -0.43 11.90
CA CYS A 121 -4.40 -1.65 11.12
C CYS A 121 -2.90 -1.99 10.95
N CYS A 122 -2.05 -0.98 10.83
CA CYS A 122 -0.60 -1.18 10.73
C CYS A 122 0.01 -1.56 12.08
N HIS A 123 -0.15 -0.70 13.09
CA HIS A 123 0.40 -0.92 14.44
C HIS A 123 -0.24 0.05 15.45
N PRO A 124 -0.66 -0.41 16.65
CA PRO A 124 -1.22 0.46 17.70
C PRO A 124 -0.28 1.61 18.10
N GLY A 125 1.01 1.36 18.11
CA GLY A 125 2.05 2.35 18.43
C GLY A 125 2.11 3.56 17.49
N LEU A 126 1.43 3.53 16.32
CA LEU A 126 1.30 4.69 15.45
C LEU A 126 0.28 5.71 15.97
N ILE A 127 -0.61 5.29 16.86
CA ILE A 127 -1.60 6.16 17.50
C ILE A 127 -1.09 6.71 18.83
N ASP A 128 -0.47 5.85 19.64
CA ASP A 128 0.07 6.22 20.96
C ASP A 128 1.36 5.43 21.22
N PRO A 129 2.49 6.09 21.48
CA PRO A 129 3.78 5.44 21.74
C PRO A 129 3.78 4.43 22.88
N LYS A 130 2.83 4.51 23.83
CA LYS A 130 2.71 3.52 24.92
C LYS A 130 2.47 2.10 24.38
N TRP A 131 1.89 1.96 23.18
CA TRP A 131 1.58 0.70 22.51
C TRP A 131 2.69 0.19 21.58
N LEU A 132 3.89 0.81 21.59
CA LEU A 132 5.00 0.37 20.72
C LEU A 132 5.50 -1.05 21.04
N LYS A 133 5.26 -1.53 22.25
CA LYS A 133 5.65 -2.88 22.68
C LYS A 133 4.60 -3.95 22.37
N GLU A 134 3.41 -3.54 21.99
CA GLU A 134 2.36 -4.47 21.62
C GLU A 134 2.64 -5.11 20.26
N GLU A 135 2.26 -6.37 20.12
CA GLU A 135 2.32 -7.04 18.81
C GLU A 135 1.16 -6.53 17.92
N SER A 136 1.41 -6.44 16.62
CA SER A 136 0.36 -6.18 15.65
C SER A 136 0.25 -7.32 14.65
N ALA A 137 -0.97 -7.61 14.23
CA ALA A 137 -1.25 -8.72 13.30
C ALA A 137 -0.39 -8.67 12.03
N LYS A 138 -0.24 -7.48 11.44
CA LYS A 138 0.61 -7.31 10.24
C LYS A 138 2.09 -7.43 10.54
N MET A 139 2.53 -6.99 11.72
CA MET A 139 3.94 -7.14 12.11
C MET A 139 4.30 -8.62 12.23
N SER A 140 3.44 -9.41 12.87
CA SER A 140 3.64 -10.86 12.99
C SER A 140 3.62 -11.53 11.61
N ALA A 141 2.70 -11.16 10.72
CA ALA A 141 2.63 -11.68 9.35
C ALA A 141 3.87 -11.28 8.52
N LEU A 142 4.34 -10.02 8.64
CA LEU A 142 5.55 -9.56 7.97
C LEU A 142 6.77 -10.38 8.39
N PHE A 143 7.00 -10.52 9.69
CA PHE A 143 8.20 -11.21 10.19
C PHE A 143 8.16 -12.70 9.89
N TYR A 144 6.97 -13.32 9.86
CA TYR A 144 6.81 -14.69 9.37
C TYR A 144 7.24 -14.84 7.89
N LEU A 145 6.79 -13.94 7.02
CA LEU A 145 7.22 -13.93 5.61
C LEU A 145 8.73 -13.66 5.47
N LEU A 146 9.26 -12.71 6.24
CA LEU A 146 10.69 -12.40 6.21
C LEU A 146 11.56 -13.59 6.68
N ASP A 147 11.09 -14.38 7.64
CA ASP A 147 11.78 -15.59 8.09
C ASP A 147 11.86 -16.63 6.95
N GLN A 148 10.74 -16.92 6.30
CA GLN A 148 10.68 -17.84 5.16
C GLN A 148 11.59 -17.39 4.01
N LEU A 149 11.49 -16.12 3.61
CA LEU A 149 12.27 -15.59 2.49
C LEU A 149 13.77 -15.51 2.82
N ARG A 150 14.13 -15.35 4.07
CA ARG A 150 15.52 -15.42 4.53
C ARG A 150 16.09 -16.83 4.46
N GLU A 151 15.33 -17.84 4.87
CA GLU A 151 15.73 -19.25 4.76
C GLU A 151 15.96 -19.67 3.31
N GLU A 152 15.17 -19.10 2.38
CA GLU A 152 15.31 -19.31 0.95
C GLU A 152 16.35 -18.40 0.26
N ASN A 153 17.13 -17.62 1.04
CA ASN A 153 18.14 -16.67 0.56
C ASN A 153 17.63 -15.58 -0.39
N HIS A 154 16.41 -15.07 -0.16
CA HIS A 154 15.83 -14.02 -0.97
C HIS A 154 16.06 -12.63 -0.41
N LYS A 155 16.23 -11.66 -1.31
CA LYS A 155 16.17 -10.22 -1.01
C LYS A 155 14.74 -9.73 -1.14
N VAL A 156 14.33 -8.88 -0.19
CA VAL A 156 12.95 -8.42 -0.04
C VAL A 156 12.88 -6.91 0.01
N LEU A 157 11.96 -6.31 -0.75
CA LEU A 157 11.58 -4.91 -0.60
C LEU A 157 10.32 -4.83 0.26
N VAL A 158 10.33 -3.99 1.28
CA VAL A 158 9.17 -3.71 2.13
C VAL A 158 8.79 -2.25 1.96
N PHE A 159 7.60 -2.00 1.46
CA PHE A 159 7.06 -0.65 1.26
C PHE A 159 5.99 -0.33 2.28
N SER A 160 6.04 0.90 2.80
CA SER A 160 4.95 1.50 3.57
C SER A 160 4.77 2.97 3.21
N GLN A 161 3.54 3.47 3.33
CA GLN A 161 3.28 4.90 3.24
C GLN A 161 3.68 5.64 4.52
N PHE A 162 3.64 4.94 5.67
CA PHE A 162 3.97 5.51 6.97
C PHE A 162 5.45 5.32 7.28
N VAL A 163 6.21 6.43 7.27
CA VAL A 163 7.64 6.40 7.64
C VAL A 163 7.81 5.91 9.08
N SER A 164 6.93 6.35 9.98
CA SER A 164 6.91 5.89 11.38
C SER A 164 6.68 4.38 11.51
N MET A 165 5.95 3.73 10.58
CA MET A 165 5.84 2.28 10.57
C MET A 165 7.15 1.62 10.13
N LEU A 166 7.83 2.19 9.15
CA LEU A 166 9.16 1.71 8.74
C LEU A 166 10.17 1.84 9.89
N ASP A 167 10.06 2.88 10.73
CA ASP A 167 10.92 3.05 11.91
C ASP A 167 10.64 1.96 12.96
N ILE A 168 9.38 1.56 13.17
CA ILE A 168 9.02 0.44 14.06
C ILE A 168 9.60 -0.87 13.51
N ILE A 169 9.43 -1.15 12.21
CA ILE A 169 10.00 -2.35 11.56
C ILE A 169 11.53 -2.34 11.67
N LYS A 170 12.15 -1.20 11.40
CA LYS A 170 13.60 -0.98 11.53
C LYS A 170 14.10 -1.35 12.92
N THR A 171 13.48 -0.80 13.96
CA THR A 171 13.84 -1.08 15.36
C THR A 171 13.80 -2.57 15.66
N ARG A 172 12.79 -3.30 15.17
CA ARG A 172 12.72 -4.74 15.39
C ARG A 172 13.79 -5.50 14.62
N LEU A 173 14.11 -5.11 13.38
CA LEU A 173 15.21 -5.71 12.60
C LEU A 173 16.56 -5.50 13.30
N GLU A 174 16.78 -4.32 13.89
CA GLU A 174 17.98 -4.01 14.70
C GLU A 174 18.09 -4.90 15.93
N VAL A 175 17.00 -5.05 16.69
CA VAL A 175 16.95 -5.95 17.87
C VAL A 175 17.26 -7.41 17.48
N GLU A 176 16.74 -7.87 16.33
CA GLU A 176 16.98 -9.21 15.81
C GLU A 176 18.32 -9.34 15.06
N SER A 177 19.13 -8.28 15.00
CA SER A 177 20.42 -8.21 14.28
C SER A 177 20.31 -8.67 12.83
N ARG A 178 19.22 -8.31 12.16
CA ARG A 178 18.99 -8.64 10.74
C ARG A 178 19.52 -7.53 9.84
N PRO A 179 20.25 -7.86 8.77
CA PRO A 179 20.74 -6.86 7.82
C PRO A 179 19.57 -6.22 7.07
N PHE A 180 19.57 -4.90 7.01
CA PHE A 180 18.58 -4.13 6.24
C PHE A 180 19.20 -2.86 5.65
N ASN A 181 18.52 -2.33 4.63
CA ASN A 181 18.73 -1.00 4.07
C ASN A 181 17.49 -0.15 4.33
N TYR A 182 17.64 1.16 4.38
CA TYR A 182 16.55 2.07 4.72
C TYR A 182 16.55 3.31 3.81
N LEU A 183 15.42 3.54 3.10
CA LEU A 183 15.29 4.66 2.17
C LEU A 183 13.95 5.36 2.32
N THR A 184 14.02 6.62 2.75
CA THR A 184 12.87 7.53 2.89
C THR A 184 13.11 8.85 2.16
N GLY A 185 12.17 9.78 2.26
CA GLY A 185 12.34 11.14 1.74
C GLY A 185 13.54 11.89 2.34
N GLN A 186 13.94 11.53 3.56
CA GLN A 186 15.03 12.17 4.31
C GLN A 186 16.41 11.54 4.07
N THR A 187 16.49 10.39 3.39
CA THR A 187 17.77 9.71 3.12
C THR A 187 18.66 10.56 2.21
N LYS A 188 19.83 10.96 2.71
CA LYS A 188 20.80 11.82 2.00
C LYS A 188 21.53 11.03 0.91
N ASP A 189 22.11 9.88 1.24
CA ASP A 189 22.84 9.03 0.30
C ASP A 189 21.95 7.89 -0.23
N ARG A 190 21.07 8.23 -1.15
CA ARG A 190 20.18 7.26 -1.82
C ARG A 190 20.93 6.28 -2.71
N LYS A 191 22.00 6.75 -3.37
CA LYS A 191 22.79 5.89 -4.28
C LYS A 191 23.54 4.84 -3.51
N GLY A 192 24.22 5.22 -2.41
CA GLY A 192 24.94 4.29 -1.57
C GLY A 192 24.06 3.20 -0.97
N GLU A 193 22.86 3.56 -0.48
CA GLU A 193 21.91 2.56 0.04
C GLU A 193 21.45 1.56 -1.04
N ILE A 194 21.19 2.03 -2.25
CA ILE A 194 20.80 1.18 -3.37
C ILE A 194 21.96 0.26 -3.79
N GLU A 195 23.15 0.81 -3.96
CA GLU A 195 24.33 0.06 -4.36
C GLU A 195 24.71 -1.00 -3.33
N LYS A 196 24.68 -0.66 -2.04
CA LYS A 196 24.87 -1.59 -0.93
C LYS A 196 23.88 -2.75 -1.00
N PHE A 197 22.60 -2.47 -1.19
CA PHE A 197 21.58 -3.52 -1.32
C PHE A 197 21.79 -4.39 -2.56
N GLN A 198 22.16 -3.79 -3.70
CA GLN A 198 22.36 -4.54 -4.93
C GLN A 198 23.59 -5.44 -4.89
N THR A 199 24.69 -4.98 -4.30
CA THR A 199 25.97 -5.70 -4.26
C THR A 199 26.05 -6.75 -3.15
N THR A 200 25.32 -6.59 -2.06
CA THR A 200 25.23 -7.59 -0.98
C THR A 200 24.76 -8.93 -1.56
N LYS A 201 25.42 -10.03 -1.19
CA LYS A 201 25.02 -11.39 -1.61
C LYS A 201 24.03 -12.03 -0.65
N ASP A 202 24.07 -11.64 0.61
CA ASP A 202 23.24 -12.20 1.67
C ASP A 202 21.78 -11.75 1.55
N PRO A 203 20.82 -12.55 2.05
CA PRO A 203 19.43 -12.17 2.14
C PRO A 203 19.29 -10.91 3.00
N SER A 204 18.65 -9.90 2.47
CA SER A 204 18.52 -8.61 3.13
C SER A 204 17.15 -7.98 2.85
N VAL A 205 16.73 -7.14 3.77
CA VAL A 205 15.47 -6.39 3.69
C VAL A 205 15.77 -4.95 3.29
N PHE A 206 15.07 -4.41 2.34
CA PHE A 206 15.11 -2.99 2.03
C PHE A 206 13.80 -2.33 2.40
N LEU A 207 13.82 -1.49 3.41
CA LEU A 207 12.68 -0.70 3.87
C LEU A 207 12.59 0.58 3.05
N LEU A 208 11.46 0.80 2.38
CA LEU A 208 11.27 1.94 1.49
C LEU A 208 9.94 2.65 1.77
N SER A 209 9.98 3.97 1.86
CA SER A 209 8.71 4.72 1.81
C SER A 209 8.17 4.74 0.38
N LEU A 210 6.84 4.57 0.21
CA LEU A 210 6.20 4.55 -1.11
C LEU A 210 6.51 5.81 -1.93
N LYS A 211 6.55 6.99 -1.30
CA LYS A 211 6.93 8.26 -1.97
C LYS A 211 8.39 8.28 -2.43
N ALA A 212 9.31 7.76 -1.63
CA ALA A 212 10.73 7.71 -1.99
C ALA A 212 11.01 6.64 -3.07
N GLY A 213 10.29 5.53 -3.04
CA GLY A 213 10.32 4.47 -4.05
C GLY A 213 9.85 4.92 -5.43
N GLY A 214 9.09 6.04 -5.53
CA GLY A 214 8.62 6.62 -6.80
C GLY A 214 9.71 7.18 -7.73
N ALA A 215 10.93 7.40 -7.28
CA ALA A 215 11.98 8.13 -7.99
C ALA A 215 12.89 7.27 -8.89
N GLY A 216 12.33 6.51 -9.83
CA GLY A 216 13.15 5.87 -10.91
C GLY A 216 14.15 4.81 -10.46
N LEU A 217 14.05 4.28 -9.25
CA LEU A 217 14.99 3.31 -8.69
C LEU A 217 15.01 2.02 -9.49
N ASN A 218 16.17 1.41 -9.62
CA ASN A 218 16.35 0.07 -10.19
C ASN A 218 16.76 -0.89 -9.06
N LEU A 219 15.87 -1.83 -8.70
CA LEU A 219 16.06 -2.76 -7.58
C LEU A 219 15.85 -4.22 -8.02
N THR A 220 16.40 -4.56 -9.19
CA THR A 220 16.25 -5.89 -9.82
C THR A 220 16.98 -7.02 -9.09
N SER A 221 17.78 -6.72 -8.07
CA SER A 221 18.39 -7.75 -7.23
C SER A 221 17.39 -8.41 -6.26
N ALA A 222 16.24 -7.77 -5.99
CA ALA A 222 15.15 -8.37 -5.25
C ALA A 222 14.14 -9.02 -6.19
N SER A 223 13.51 -10.09 -5.75
CA SER A 223 12.41 -10.77 -6.44
C SER A 223 11.12 -10.76 -5.63
N TYR A 224 11.17 -10.34 -4.38
CA TYR A 224 10.02 -10.25 -3.48
C TYR A 224 9.76 -8.80 -3.08
N VAL A 225 8.48 -8.44 -3.11
CA VAL A 225 7.98 -7.12 -2.70
C VAL A 225 6.88 -7.32 -1.69
N ILE A 226 6.94 -6.65 -0.56
CA ILE A 226 5.88 -6.65 0.45
C ILE A 226 5.33 -5.23 0.56
N LEU A 227 4.05 -5.05 0.23
CA LEU A 227 3.30 -3.84 0.48
C LEU A 227 2.67 -3.98 1.87
N TYR A 228 3.25 -3.31 2.87
CA TYR A 228 2.83 -3.44 4.26
C TYR A 228 1.44 -2.85 4.52
N ASP A 229 1.14 -1.75 3.86
CA ASP A 229 -0.17 -1.09 3.90
C ASP A 229 -0.62 -0.71 2.49
N PRO A 230 -1.92 -0.86 2.15
CA PRO A 230 -2.44 -0.54 0.84
C PRO A 230 -2.43 0.98 0.62
N TRP A 231 -2.16 1.41 -0.61
CA TRP A 231 -2.25 2.80 -1.01
C TRP A 231 -3.62 3.09 -1.64
N TRP A 232 -4.13 4.31 -1.46
CA TRP A 232 -5.40 4.70 -2.07
C TRP A 232 -5.42 4.51 -3.59
N ASN A 233 -4.30 4.81 -4.26
CA ASN A 233 -4.14 4.70 -5.70
C ASN A 233 -3.32 3.45 -6.05
N PRO A 234 -3.94 2.41 -6.67
CA PRO A 234 -3.23 1.18 -7.07
C PRO A 234 -2.06 1.43 -8.04
N ALA A 235 -2.08 2.54 -8.80
CA ALA A 235 -0.99 2.88 -9.71
C ALA A 235 0.34 3.14 -8.98
N VAL A 236 0.30 3.69 -7.76
CA VAL A 236 1.48 3.91 -6.93
C VAL A 236 2.05 2.59 -6.41
N GLU A 237 1.21 1.65 -6.01
CA GLU A 237 1.63 0.29 -5.64
C GLU A 237 2.27 -0.43 -6.83
N ASN A 238 1.64 -0.37 -7.99
CA ASN A 238 2.18 -0.92 -9.22
C ASN A 238 3.54 -0.30 -9.57
N GLN A 239 3.68 1.01 -9.39
CA GLN A 239 4.95 1.69 -9.59
C GLN A 239 6.03 1.19 -8.62
N ALA A 240 5.70 0.92 -7.37
CA ALA A 240 6.62 0.35 -6.38
C ALA A 240 7.07 -1.07 -6.78
N ILE A 241 6.14 -1.95 -7.18
CA ILE A 241 6.45 -3.30 -7.64
C ILE A 241 7.30 -3.24 -8.93
N ASP A 242 7.05 -2.28 -9.79
CA ASP A 242 7.77 -2.06 -11.04
C ASP A 242 9.25 -1.66 -10.86
N ARG A 243 9.71 -1.42 -9.64
CA ARG A 243 11.14 -1.22 -9.33
C ARG A 243 11.93 -2.51 -9.38
N THR A 244 11.30 -3.62 -9.04
CA THR A 244 11.84 -4.99 -9.16
C THR A 244 11.50 -5.63 -10.49
N HIS A 245 10.26 -5.48 -10.95
CA HIS A 245 9.78 -6.04 -12.20
C HIS A 245 10.17 -5.15 -13.39
N ARG A 246 11.44 -5.17 -13.75
CA ARG A 246 12.04 -4.31 -14.77
C ARG A 246 13.02 -5.09 -15.64
N ILE A 247 13.37 -4.53 -16.82
CA ILE A 247 14.42 -5.07 -17.71
C ILE A 247 15.70 -5.29 -16.89
N GLY A 248 16.23 -6.52 -16.94
CA GLY A 248 17.33 -6.97 -16.11
C GLY A 248 16.94 -7.89 -14.96
N GLN A 249 15.63 -8.01 -14.66
CA GLN A 249 15.14 -9.01 -13.71
C GLN A 249 15.20 -10.41 -14.30
N LYS A 250 15.82 -11.34 -13.58
CA LYS A 250 16.01 -12.74 -14.01
C LYS A 250 15.06 -13.70 -13.31
N ASN A 251 14.50 -13.29 -12.18
CA ASN A 251 13.64 -14.13 -11.33
C ASN A 251 12.18 -13.71 -11.46
N LYS A 252 11.27 -14.66 -11.22
CA LYS A 252 9.84 -14.36 -11.04
C LYS A 252 9.66 -13.36 -9.89
N VAL A 253 8.89 -12.31 -10.12
CA VAL A 253 8.59 -11.32 -9.09
C VAL A 253 7.30 -11.68 -8.39
N ILE A 254 7.35 -11.77 -7.06
CA ILE A 254 6.19 -12.03 -6.21
C ILE A 254 5.96 -10.81 -5.31
N ALA A 255 4.75 -10.27 -5.37
CA ALA A 255 4.34 -9.13 -4.57
C ALA A 255 3.26 -9.56 -3.56
N TYR A 256 3.59 -9.49 -2.28
CA TYR A 256 2.64 -9.70 -1.18
C TYR A 256 2.03 -8.37 -0.76
N ARG A 257 0.72 -8.37 -0.57
CA ARG A 257 -0.02 -7.23 -0.05
C ARG A 257 -0.63 -7.62 1.30
N LEU A 258 -0.13 -7.01 2.39
CA LEU A 258 -0.65 -7.27 3.73
C LEU A 258 -1.93 -6.47 3.96
N LEU A 259 -3.00 -7.15 4.28
CA LEU A 259 -4.30 -6.57 4.57
C LEU A 259 -4.78 -7.03 5.94
N THR A 260 -5.46 -6.16 6.65
CA THR A 260 -6.12 -6.54 7.91
C THR A 260 -7.55 -6.93 7.61
N ARG A 261 -7.93 -8.15 8.04
CA ARG A 261 -9.26 -8.73 7.80
C ARG A 261 -10.35 -7.93 8.51
N ASP A 262 -11.52 -7.84 7.91
CA ASP A 262 -12.73 -7.18 8.44
C ASP A 262 -12.51 -5.70 8.79
N THR A 263 -11.65 -5.02 8.03
CA THR A 263 -11.31 -3.62 8.27
C THR A 263 -11.54 -2.72 7.05
N VAL A 264 -11.33 -1.42 7.27
CA VAL A 264 -11.33 -0.43 6.19
C VAL A 264 -10.34 -0.74 5.07
N GLU A 265 -9.25 -1.47 5.34
CA GLU A 265 -8.27 -1.82 4.31
C GLU A 265 -8.84 -2.80 3.28
N GLU A 266 -9.52 -3.83 3.76
CA GLU A 266 -10.19 -4.79 2.89
C GLU A 266 -11.29 -4.13 2.06
N LYS A 267 -12.11 -3.28 2.67
CA LYS A 267 -13.19 -2.56 1.98
C LYS A 267 -12.68 -1.54 0.96
N ILE A 268 -11.62 -0.82 1.29
CA ILE A 268 -10.93 0.05 0.33
C ILE A 268 -10.43 -0.78 -0.86
N ARG A 269 -9.91 -1.97 -0.61
CA ARG A 269 -9.43 -2.87 -1.66
C ARG A 269 -10.55 -3.32 -2.59
N ILE A 270 -11.70 -3.70 -2.03
CA ILE A 270 -12.90 -4.04 -2.80
C ILE A 270 -13.34 -2.86 -3.68
N LEU A 271 -13.43 -1.65 -3.12
CA LEU A 271 -13.78 -0.44 -3.90
C LEU A 271 -12.77 -0.13 -5.00
N GLN A 272 -11.47 -0.34 -4.75
CA GLN A 272 -10.44 -0.19 -5.78
C GLN A 272 -10.68 -1.13 -6.95
N HIS A 273 -11.01 -2.40 -6.69
CA HIS A 273 -11.32 -3.37 -7.75
C HIS A 273 -12.58 -3.00 -8.53
N GLN A 274 -13.65 -2.59 -7.85
CA GLN A 274 -14.91 -2.19 -8.48
C GLN A 274 -14.76 -0.92 -9.33
N LYS A 275 -13.98 0.05 -8.84
CA LYS A 275 -13.81 1.36 -9.48
C LYS A 275 -12.57 1.47 -10.36
N THR A 276 -11.84 0.36 -10.60
CA THR A 276 -10.58 0.39 -11.38
C THR A 276 -10.74 1.06 -12.74
N ALA A 277 -11.86 0.88 -13.42
CA ALA A 277 -12.16 1.55 -14.70
C ALA A 277 -12.32 3.09 -14.57
N LEU A 278 -12.78 3.58 -13.40
CA LEU A 278 -12.96 5.00 -13.11
C LEU A 278 -11.70 5.63 -12.49
N VAL A 279 -10.99 4.89 -11.64
CA VAL A 279 -9.81 5.35 -10.89
C VAL A 279 -8.57 5.46 -11.79
N THR A 280 -8.45 4.61 -12.80
CA THR A 280 -7.27 4.61 -13.69
C THR A 280 -7.10 5.91 -14.47
N ASN A 281 -8.14 6.73 -14.56
CA ASN A 281 -8.13 7.89 -15.46
C ASN A 281 -7.95 9.26 -14.81
N ILE A 282 -8.12 9.47 -13.49
CA ILE A 282 -8.32 10.85 -13.00
C ILE A 282 -7.61 11.24 -11.69
N LEU A 283 -7.23 10.31 -10.76
CA LEU A 283 -7.05 10.74 -9.39
C LEU A 283 -5.72 10.33 -8.74
N GLY A 284 -4.94 11.31 -8.30
CA GLY A 284 -3.92 11.17 -7.26
C GLY A 284 -4.55 10.93 -5.86
N ASP A 285 -3.71 10.74 -4.84
CA ASP A 285 -4.14 10.37 -3.48
C ASP A 285 -5.23 11.26 -2.88
N GLU A 286 -5.12 12.57 -3.06
CA GLU A 286 -6.14 13.54 -2.64
C GLU A 286 -7.45 13.40 -3.45
N GLY A 287 -7.35 12.83 -4.64
CA GLY A 287 -8.48 12.69 -5.53
C GLY A 287 -9.36 11.49 -5.22
N PHE A 288 -8.84 10.36 -4.76
CA PHE A 288 -9.66 9.20 -4.36
C PHE A 288 -10.54 9.58 -3.16
N ALA A 289 -9.90 10.10 -2.12
CA ALA A 289 -10.58 10.45 -0.88
C ALA A 289 -11.58 11.61 -1.03
N SER A 290 -11.29 12.59 -1.91
CA SER A 290 -12.22 13.72 -2.18
C SER A 290 -13.40 13.36 -3.09
N ASN A 291 -13.38 12.19 -3.72
CA ASN A 291 -14.46 11.69 -4.56
C ASN A 291 -15.24 10.52 -3.94
N LEU A 292 -14.97 10.16 -2.69
CA LEU A 292 -15.80 9.23 -1.94
C LEU A 292 -17.18 9.89 -1.68
N GLY A 293 -18.25 9.26 -2.20
CA GLY A 293 -19.61 9.61 -1.87
C GLY A 293 -20.03 9.07 -0.50
N MET A 294 -21.23 9.44 -0.07
CA MET A 294 -21.82 8.93 1.18
C MET A 294 -21.89 7.40 1.19
N GLU A 295 -22.33 6.79 0.09
CA GLU A 295 -22.44 5.33 -0.06
C GLU A 295 -21.08 4.64 0.09
N ASP A 296 -20.02 5.18 -0.51
CA ASP A 296 -18.66 4.64 -0.38
C ASP A 296 -18.17 4.69 1.07
N LEU A 297 -18.45 5.79 1.76
CA LEU A 297 -18.08 5.96 3.17
C LEU A 297 -18.86 5.03 4.09
N GLN A 298 -20.15 4.87 3.85
CA GLN A 298 -20.99 3.92 4.57
C GLN A 298 -20.47 2.50 4.36
N PHE A 299 -20.13 2.12 3.13
CA PHE A 299 -19.53 0.83 2.84
C PHE A 299 -18.17 0.64 3.55
N ILE A 300 -17.24 1.60 3.44
CA ILE A 300 -15.92 1.51 4.08
C ILE A 300 -16.05 1.38 5.60
N LEU A 301 -17.01 2.05 6.22
CA LEU A 301 -17.19 2.13 7.66
C LEU A 301 -18.27 1.18 8.20
N SER A 302 -18.91 0.35 7.37
CA SER A 302 -19.82 -0.69 7.85
C SER A 302 -19.09 -1.68 8.78
N HIS A 303 -19.80 -2.40 9.64
CA HIS A 303 -19.20 -3.51 10.42
C HIS A 303 -18.89 -4.68 9.47
N GLY A 304 -17.70 -5.26 9.61
CA GLY A 304 -17.41 -6.56 9.03
C GLY A 304 -18.06 -7.64 9.89
N GLY A 305 -18.94 -8.46 9.30
CA GLY A 305 -19.39 -9.69 9.91
C GLY A 305 -20.50 -9.61 10.93
N SER A 306 -21.72 -9.58 10.45
CA SER A 306 -22.88 -10.34 10.94
C SER A 306 -23.81 -10.52 9.76
N GLU A 307 -24.12 -11.75 9.42
CA GLU A 307 -24.99 -12.15 8.31
C GLU A 307 -26.47 -11.75 8.49
N GLU A 308 -26.81 -10.95 9.50
CA GLU A 308 -28.20 -10.67 9.86
C GLU A 308 -28.78 -9.33 9.35
N ASP A 309 -27.97 -8.44 8.70
CA ASP A 309 -28.48 -7.13 8.25
C ASP A 309 -28.33 -6.85 6.74
N ASP A 310 -28.07 -7.87 5.89
CA ASP A 310 -27.96 -7.68 4.45
C ASP A 310 -29.25 -8.05 3.71
N MET A 311 -30.19 -7.14 3.72
CA MET A 311 -31.33 -7.15 2.79
C MET A 311 -31.06 -6.16 1.64
N GLY A 312 -30.27 -6.56 0.63
CA GLY A 312 -30.38 -5.89 -0.64
C GLY A 312 -29.18 -5.65 -1.55
N THR A 313 -27.95 -5.98 -1.15
CA THR A 313 -26.80 -5.89 -2.08
C THR A 313 -26.28 -7.27 -2.46
N PRO A 314 -26.05 -7.58 -3.76
CA PRO A 314 -25.45 -8.85 -4.14
C PRO A 314 -24.03 -8.95 -3.56
N PRO A 315 -23.64 -10.13 -3.05
CA PRO A 315 -22.31 -10.32 -2.48
C PRO A 315 -21.25 -9.99 -3.55
N PRO A 316 -20.14 -9.33 -3.16
CA PRO A 316 -19.03 -9.11 -4.08
C PRO A 316 -18.47 -10.46 -4.54
N PRO A 317 -17.97 -10.56 -5.79
CA PRO A 317 -17.38 -11.79 -6.28
C PRO A 317 -16.22 -12.20 -5.37
N PRO A 318 -16.07 -13.50 -5.05
CA PRO A 318 -15.03 -13.97 -4.14
C PRO A 318 -13.66 -13.54 -4.64
N LEU A 319 -12.89 -12.92 -3.76
CA LEU A 319 -11.47 -12.68 -3.99
C LEU A 319 -10.80 -14.03 -4.24
N LYS A 320 -10.00 -14.15 -5.30
CA LYS A 320 -9.27 -15.39 -5.62
C LYS A 320 -8.54 -15.87 -4.38
N GLU A 321 -8.66 -17.16 -4.09
CA GLU A 321 -8.17 -17.85 -2.89
C GLU A 321 -6.92 -17.22 -2.29
N ALA A 322 -7.11 -16.54 -1.17
CA ALA A 322 -6.01 -15.96 -0.40
C ALA A 322 -5.43 -17.06 0.49
N LYS A 323 -4.11 -17.14 0.58
CA LYS A 323 -3.48 -17.99 1.60
C LYS A 323 -3.86 -17.46 2.98
N VAL A 324 -4.73 -18.17 3.66
CA VAL A 324 -5.07 -17.92 5.06
C VAL A 324 -3.94 -18.50 5.91
N LEU A 325 -3.30 -17.69 6.72
CA LEU A 325 -2.40 -18.18 7.77
C LEU A 325 -3.27 -18.69 8.92
N GLU A 326 -3.55 -20.00 8.95
CA GLU A 326 -4.58 -20.66 9.80
C GLU A 326 -4.22 -20.79 11.29
N GLU A 327 -3.05 -20.36 11.77
CA GLU A 327 -2.71 -20.49 13.19
C GLU A 327 -2.29 -19.15 13.83
N PRO A 328 -2.76 -18.84 15.04
CA PRO A 328 -2.23 -17.74 15.84
C PRO A 328 -0.76 -18.01 16.17
N LEU A 329 0.11 -17.18 15.61
CA LEU A 329 1.58 -17.30 15.66
C LEU A 329 2.18 -17.23 17.08
N THR A 330 1.38 -16.88 18.08
CA THR A 330 1.81 -16.68 19.47
C THR A 330 2.22 -17.95 20.21
N LYS A 331 1.60 -19.12 19.91
CA LYS A 331 1.88 -20.35 20.68
C LYS A 331 3.17 -21.08 20.29
N ARG A 332 3.59 -21.03 19.03
CA ARG A 332 4.82 -21.73 18.59
C ARG A 332 6.13 -21.03 19.02
N ARG A 333 6.15 -19.70 19.11
CA ARG A 333 7.37 -18.95 19.49
C ARG A 333 7.71 -19.04 20.98
N VAL A 334 6.71 -19.09 21.87
CA VAL A 334 6.96 -19.27 23.32
C VAL A 334 7.66 -20.62 23.60
N VAL A 335 7.31 -21.69 22.88
CA VAL A 335 7.91 -23.01 23.07
C VAL A 335 9.33 -23.06 22.50
N ALA A 336 9.63 -22.39 21.39
CA ALA A 336 10.97 -22.35 20.81
C ALA A 336 11.95 -21.48 21.62
N ALA A 337 11.51 -20.29 22.06
CA ALA A 337 12.32 -19.41 22.90
C ALA A 337 12.63 -20.03 24.26
N THR A 338 11.68 -20.74 24.88
CA THR A 338 11.88 -21.45 26.14
C THR A 338 12.83 -22.64 26.00
N LYS A 339 12.85 -23.33 24.85
CA LYS A 339 13.81 -24.40 24.57
C LYS A 339 15.23 -23.87 24.34
N ILE A 340 15.39 -22.72 23.69
CA ILE A 340 16.68 -22.09 23.44
C ILE A 340 17.27 -21.54 24.77
N ALA A 341 16.46 -20.87 25.58
CA ALA A 341 16.86 -20.38 26.89
C ALA A 341 17.28 -21.52 27.85
N ARG A 342 16.55 -22.64 27.85
CA ARG A 342 16.91 -23.83 28.65
C ARG A 342 18.20 -24.54 28.15
N LYS A 343 18.57 -24.42 26.89
CA LYS A 343 19.82 -24.97 26.34
C LYS A 343 21.02 -24.07 26.64
N ALA A 344 20.86 -22.76 26.77
CA ALA A 344 21.90 -21.81 27.11
C ALA A 344 22.32 -21.94 28.59
N VAL A 345 21.35 -22.10 29.50
CA VAL A 345 21.59 -22.24 30.94
C VAL A 345 22.32 -23.58 31.32
N LYS A 346 22.27 -24.61 30.44
CA LYS A 346 22.94 -25.89 30.68
C LYS A 346 24.40 -25.95 30.21
N LYS A 347 24.96 -24.87 29.67
CA LYS A 347 26.34 -24.83 29.14
C LYS A 347 27.32 -23.94 29.92
N GLU A 348 27.03 -23.56 31.15
CA GLU A 348 28.06 -23.00 32.01
C GLU A 348 28.93 -24.12 32.60
N PRO A 349 30.26 -24.10 32.38
CA PRO A 349 31.14 -25.08 32.94
C PRO A 349 31.34 -24.79 34.45
N LYS A 350 31.13 -25.83 35.26
CA LYS A 350 31.53 -25.81 36.66
C LYS A 350 33.05 -25.59 36.74
N LYS A 351 33.46 -24.53 37.37
CA LYS A 351 34.71 -24.35 38.04
C LYS A 351 34.45 -24.05 39.50
#